data_78829fd0e688848b8c29c887c2bee07f
#
_entry.id   78829fd0e688848b8c29c887c2bee07f
#
_cell.length_a   1.000
_cell.length_b   1.000
_cell.length_c   1.000
_cell.angle_alpha   90.00
_cell.angle_beta   90.00
_cell.angle_gamma   90.00
#
_symmetry.space_group_name_H-M   'P 1'
#
loop_
_entity.id
_entity.type
_entity.pdbx_description
1 polymer ?
#
loop_
_entity_poly.entity_id
_entity_poly.type
_entity_poly.pdbx_seq_one_letter_code
_entity_poly.pdbx_strand_id
1 'polypeptide(L)'
;MREIGKSYRKTKNGRYEAYVSDHCRFISLGTYDNKDDAIIAVEQYKDDRLRAAVQNFGHEPEDGIIYEDNYLVFSNGDIFNLYGVKMTPSIDRSGYLHGLINGRSQSYHRIIAECFIPNPYNKHDINHINGIKTDNRAENLEWSTRSENVIHAYKTGLERPVIGVNHHSSKLDDELVRYIRQSNKSNYGLAKELGVDPSTIRDARNKKTWRHVI
;
A
#
# COMPACT_ATOMS: atom_id res chain seq x y z
N MET A 1 -18.22 11.81 -35.78
CA MET A 1 -17.10 11.63 -34.85
C MET A 1 -17.61 10.97 -33.58
N ARG A 2 -17.07 9.83 -33.15
CA ARG A 2 -17.37 9.25 -31.83
C ARG A 2 -16.60 10.07 -30.80
N GLU A 3 -17.32 10.78 -29.92
CA GLU A 3 -16.66 11.39 -28.76
C GLU A 3 -16.25 10.25 -27.79
N ILE A 4 -14.98 10.13 -27.56
CA ILE A 4 -14.41 9.12 -26.65
C ILE A 4 -14.97 9.40 -25.24
N GLY A 5 -15.63 8.41 -24.63
CA GLY A 5 -16.18 8.50 -23.26
C GLY A 5 -17.68 8.72 -23.15
N LYS A 6 -18.41 8.95 -24.24
CA LYS A 6 -19.88 9.08 -24.17
C LYS A 6 -20.55 7.72 -24.35
N SER A 7 -21.45 7.40 -23.43
CA SER A 7 -22.28 6.19 -23.44
C SER A 7 -23.65 6.41 -24.11
N TYR A 8 -23.77 7.44 -24.93
CA TYR A 8 -24.97 7.72 -25.72
C TYR A 8 -24.60 8.37 -27.06
N ARG A 9 -25.46 8.26 -28.04
CA ARG A 9 -25.34 8.93 -29.36
C ARG A 9 -26.69 9.47 -29.83
N LYS A 10 -26.68 10.59 -30.55
CA LYS A 10 -27.84 11.14 -31.20
C LYS A 10 -28.12 10.34 -32.48
N THR A 11 -29.36 9.84 -32.65
CA THR A 11 -29.82 9.14 -33.84
C THR A 11 -30.18 10.11 -34.95
N LYS A 12 -30.37 9.60 -36.17
CA LYS A 12 -30.82 10.41 -37.34
C LYS A 12 -32.21 11.06 -37.12
N ASN A 13 -33.03 10.46 -36.28
CA ASN A 13 -34.40 10.96 -35.96
C ASN A 13 -34.41 11.94 -34.78
N GLY A 14 -33.23 12.41 -34.33
CA GLY A 14 -33.10 13.40 -33.25
C GLY A 14 -33.16 12.83 -31.83
N ARG A 15 -33.48 11.52 -31.66
CA ARG A 15 -33.53 10.83 -30.37
C ARG A 15 -32.11 10.43 -29.88
N TYR A 16 -31.99 9.98 -28.65
CA TYR A 16 -30.73 9.59 -28.05
C TYR A 16 -30.70 8.07 -27.74
N GLU A 17 -29.78 7.33 -28.32
CA GLU A 17 -29.57 5.93 -28.03
C GLU A 17 -28.53 5.80 -26.92
N ALA A 18 -28.91 5.18 -25.81
CA ALA A 18 -28.00 4.83 -24.71
C ALA A 18 -27.38 3.46 -24.97
N TYR A 19 -26.08 3.33 -24.67
CA TYR A 19 -25.36 2.08 -24.79
C TYR A 19 -24.19 2.00 -23.80
N VAL A 20 -23.78 0.79 -23.46
CA VAL A 20 -22.55 0.52 -22.72
C VAL A 20 -21.65 -0.43 -23.51
N SER A 21 -20.35 -0.35 -23.28
CA SER A 21 -19.39 -1.28 -23.84
C SER A 21 -18.98 -2.29 -22.78
N ASP A 22 -19.22 -3.56 -23.04
CA ASP A 22 -18.83 -4.65 -22.19
C ASP A 22 -17.99 -5.67 -22.99
N HIS A 23 -16.72 -5.88 -22.57
CA HIS A 23 -15.82 -6.83 -23.22
C HIS A 23 -15.86 -6.80 -24.76
N CYS A 24 -15.70 -5.59 -25.33
CA CYS A 24 -15.77 -5.34 -26.79
C CYS A 24 -17.15 -5.50 -27.42
N ARG A 25 -18.21 -5.69 -26.66
CA ARG A 25 -19.61 -5.70 -27.15
C ARG A 25 -20.33 -4.42 -26.75
N PHE A 26 -21.12 -3.88 -27.67
CA PHE A 26 -22.03 -2.77 -27.35
C PHE A 26 -23.38 -3.34 -26.96
N ILE A 27 -23.83 -2.99 -25.76
CA ILE A 27 -25.17 -3.34 -25.27
C ILE A 27 -26.01 -2.08 -25.42
N SER A 28 -27.10 -2.12 -26.21
CA SER A 28 -28.05 -1.03 -26.31
C SER A 28 -28.98 -1.08 -25.11
N LEU A 29 -29.17 0.06 -24.46
CA LEU A 29 -30.05 0.24 -23.30
C LEU A 29 -31.40 0.88 -23.70
N GLY A 30 -31.55 1.24 -24.97
CA GLY A 30 -32.77 1.84 -25.48
C GLY A 30 -32.52 3.18 -26.18
N THR A 31 -33.65 3.77 -26.68
CA THR A 31 -33.63 5.06 -27.35
C THR A 31 -34.62 6.00 -26.67
N TYR A 32 -34.14 7.17 -26.28
CA TYR A 32 -34.83 8.15 -25.44
C TYR A 32 -35.09 9.45 -26.23
N ASP A 33 -36.12 10.20 -25.87
CA ASP A 33 -36.47 11.44 -26.54
C ASP A 33 -35.54 12.58 -26.16
N ASN A 34 -34.95 12.56 -24.94
CA ASN A 34 -33.96 13.54 -24.49
C ASN A 34 -32.65 12.88 -24.09
N LYS A 35 -31.64 13.72 -23.94
CA LYS A 35 -30.27 13.30 -23.59
C LYS A 35 -30.16 12.81 -22.16
N ASP A 36 -30.90 13.45 -21.25
CA ASP A 36 -30.75 13.20 -19.82
C ASP A 36 -31.30 11.83 -19.44
N ASP A 37 -32.44 11.42 -20.04
CA ASP A 37 -32.97 10.07 -19.86
C ASP A 37 -32.02 8.98 -20.38
N ALA A 38 -31.32 9.25 -21.49
CA ALA A 38 -30.30 8.33 -22.00
C ALA A 38 -29.09 8.20 -21.04
N ILE A 39 -28.69 9.30 -20.39
CA ILE A 39 -27.64 9.29 -19.37
C ILE A 39 -28.11 8.51 -18.14
N ILE A 40 -29.28 8.81 -17.62
CA ILE A 40 -29.89 8.11 -16.47
C ILE A 40 -29.93 6.60 -16.70
N ALA A 41 -30.34 6.15 -17.87
CA ALA A 41 -30.38 4.72 -18.20
C ALA A 41 -29.00 4.07 -18.18
N VAL A 42 -27.95 4.79 -18.59
CA VAL A 42 -26.56 4.29 -18.50
C VAL A 42 -26.09 4.20 -17.07
N GLU A 43 -26.35 5.22 -16.25
CA GLU A 43 -25.99 5.25 -14.84
C GLU A 43 -26.69 4.15 -14.07
N GLN A 44 -28.01 3.99 -14.27
CA GLN A 44 -28.78 2.93 -13.63
C GLN A 44 -28.27 1.53 -14.00
N TYR A 45 -27.96 1.28 -15.27
CA TYR A 45 -27.37 0.01 -15.69
C TYR A 45 -26.04 -0.27 -15.01
N LYS A 46 -25.19 0.76 -14.85
CA LYS A 46 -23.90 0.62 -14.15
C LYS A 46 -24.09 0.31 -12.67
N ASP A 47 -25.02 1.01 -12.02
CA ASP A 47 -25.32 0.80 -10.61
C ASP A 47 -25.86 -0.60 -10.33
N ASP A 48 -26.84 -1.06 -11.14
CA ASP A 48 -27.42 -2.40 -11.02
C ASP A 48 -26.35 -3.49 -11.20
N ARG A 49 -25.45 -3.30 -12.17
CA ARG A 49 -24.37 -4.22 -12.44
C ARG A 49 -23.34 -4.25 -11.33
N LEU A 50 -22.95 -3.08 -10.82
CA LEU A 50 -22.03 -2.96 -9.69
C LEU A 50 -22.61 -3.64 -8.46
N ARG A 51 -23.89 -3.36 -8.14
CA ARG A 51 -24.60 -3.96 -7.00
C ARG A 51 -24.60 -5.49 -7.10
N ALA A 52 -25.02 -6.03 -8.24
CA ALA A 52 -25.01 -7.47 -8.47
C ALA A 52 -23.61 -8.09 -8.35
N ALA A 53 -22.59 -7.40 -8.86
CA ALA A 53 -21.21 -7.89 -8.80
C ALA A 53 -20.69 -7.93 -7.37
N VAL A 54 -20.87 -6.86 -6.58
CA VAL A 54 -20.35 -6.81 -5.20
C VAL A 54 -21.09 -7.78 -4.29
N GLN A 55 -22.40 -7.95 -4.47
CA GLN A 55 -23.21 -8.91 -3.73
C GLN A 55 -22.78 -10.36 -3.98
N ASN A 56 -22.35 -10.70 -5.19
CA ASN A 56 -21.77 -12.02 -5.49
C ASN A 56 -20.49 -12.33 -4.70
N PHE A 57 -19.80 -11.32 -4.19
CA PHE A 57 -18.65 -11.45 -3.30
C PHE A 57 -19.01 -11.25 -1.80
N GLY A 58 -20.29 -11.16 -1.49
CA GLY A 58 -20.77 -11.01 -0.11
C GLY A 58 -20.65 -9.61 0.46
N HIS A 59 -20.67 -8.58 -0.40
CA HIS A 59 -20.65 -7.17 0.00
C HIS A 59 -21.96 -6.48 -0.30
N GLU A 60 -22.32 -5.49 0.51
CA GLU A 60 -23.35 -4.51 0.16
C GLU A 60 -22.66 -3.23 -0.37
N PRO A 61 -23.15 -2.63 -1.47
CA PRO A 61 -22.54 -1.45 -2.07
C PRO A 61 -22.37 -0.28 -1.09
N GLU A 62 -23.30 -0.17 -0.15
CA GLU A 62 -23.36 0.87 0.88
C GLU A 62 -22.20 0.77 1.89
N ASP A 63 -21.57 -0.39 2.03
CA ASP A 63 -20.41 -0.63 2.90
C ASP A 63 -19.07 -0.22 2.23
N GLY A 64 -19.12 0.05 0.94
CA GLY A 64 -17.97 0.48 0.15
C GLY A 64 -17.78 1.98 0.14
N ILE A 65 -16.54 2.43 -0.04
CA ILE A 65 -16.17 3.83 -0.24
C ILE A 65 -15.78 4.05 -1.69
N ILE A 66 -16.34 5.09 -2.34
CA ILE A 66 -15.94 5.48 -3.70
C ILE A 66 -14.56 6.12 -3.64
N TYR A 67 -13.62 5.59 -4.42
CA TYR A 67 -12.25 6.05 -4.56
C TYR A 67 -11.99 6.52 -5.99
N GLU A 68 -11.44 7.74 -6.13
CA GLU A 68 -11.11 8.38 -7.42
C GLU A 68 -12.26 8.30 -8.46
N ASP A 69 -13.52 8.43 -8.03
CA ASP A 69 -14.75 8.45 -8.83
C ASP A 69 -15.01 7.21 -9.70
N ASN A 70 -14.14 6.20 -9.65
CA ASN A 70 -14.19 5.04 -10.56
C ASN A 70 -14.13 3.68 -9.88
N TYR A 71 -13.90 3.64 -8.57
CA TYR A 71 -13.71 2.39 -7.84
C TYR A 71 -14.53 2.38 -6.57
N LEU A 72 -15.05 1.20 -6.22
CA LEU A 72 -15.69 0.93 -4.94
C LEU A 72 -14.73 0.06 -4.11
N VAL A 73 -14.35 0.55 -2.94
CA VAL A 73 -13.32 -0.03 -2.07
C VAL A 73 -13.98 -0.49 -0.78
N PHE A 74 -13.64 -1.71 -0.34
CA PHE A 74 -14.19 -2.32 0.87
C PHE A 74 -13.11 -2.49 1.96
N SER A 75 -13.52 -2.45 3.21
CA SER A 75 -12.63 -2.54 4.37
C SER A 75 -11.88 -3.88 4.48
N ASN A 76 -12.39 -4.95 3.85
CA ASN A 76 -11.73 -6.25 3.76
C ASN A 76 -10.59 -6.31 2.72
N GLY A 77 -10.33 -5.22 1.98
CA GLY A 77 -9.30 -5.14 0.96
C GLY A 77 -9.77 -5.39 -0.48
N ASP A 78 -11.05 -5.62 -0.69
CA ASP A 78 -11.62 -5.81 -2.02
C ASP A 78 -11.84 -4.46 -2.72
N ILE A 79 -11.51 -4.41 -4.01
CA ILE A 79 -11.70 -3.23 -4.86
C ILE A 79 -12.44 -3.66 -6.13
N PHE A 80 -13.48 -2.93 -6.46
CA PHE A 80 -14.24 -3.11 -7.71
C PHE A 80 -14.19 -1.82 -8.53
N ASN A 81 -14.15 -1.95 -9.85
CA ASN A 81 -14.48 -0.79 -10.69
C ASN A 81 -15.98 -0.58 -10.74
N LEU A 82 -16.43 0.61 -11.15
CA LEU A 82 -17.87 0.92 -11.25
C LEU A 82 -18.62 0.14 -12.36
N TYR A 83 -17.94 -0.73 -13.10
CA TYR A 83 -18.57 -1.69 -14.02
C TYR A 83 -18.80 -3.05 -13.37
N GLY A 84 -18.57 -3.18 -12.06
CA GLY A 84 -18.75 -4.42 -11.31
C GLY A 84 -17.67 -5.47 -11.55
N VAL A 85 -16.47 -5.06 -11.96
CA VAL A 85 -15.32 -5.98 -12.09
C VAL A 85 -14.44 -5.88 -10.87
N LYS A 86 -14.27 -7.00 -10.15
CA LYS A 86 -13.31 -7.07 -9.04
C LYS A 86 -11.89 -6.94 -9.58
N MET A 87 -11.15 -6.00 -9.03
CA MET A 87 -9.77 -5.75 -9.40
C MET A 87 -8.86 -6.84 -8.82
N THR A 88 -8.04 -7.45 -9.67
CA THR A 88 -7.08 -8.48 -9.24
C THR A 88 -5.71 -7.84 -9.07
N PRO A 89 -5.18 -7.78 -7.84
CA PRO A 89 -3.85 -7.22 -7.61
C PRO A 89 -2.74 -8.19 -8.03
N SER A 90 -1.57 -7.63 -8.31
CA SER A 90 -0.31 -8.36 -8.44
C SER A 90 0.59 -8.10 -7.23
N ILE A 91 1.50 -9.02 -6.95
CA ILE A 91 2.50 -8.86 -5.89
C ILE A 91 3.76 -8.24 -6.49
N ASP A 92 4.23 -7.14 -5.90
CA ASP A 92 5.48 -6.50 -6.29
C ASP A 92 6.72 -7.22 -5.72
N ARG A 93 7.93 -6.74 -6.10
CA ARG A 93 9.20 -7.31 -5.62
C ARG A 93 9.40 -7.20 -4.10
N SER A 94 8.70 -6.28 -3.46
CA SER A 94 8.74 -6.06 -2.01
C SER A 94 7.69 -6.88 -1.26
N GLY A 95 6.82 -7.61 -1.97
CA GLY A 95 5.79 -8.47 -1.42
C GLY A 95 4.45 -7.77 -1.16
N TYR A 96 4.25 -6.54 -1.64
CA TYR A 96 3.00 -5.81 -1.49
C TYR A 96 2.07 -6.02 -2.67
N LEU A 97 0.76 -5.92 -2.41
CA LEU A 97 -0.26 -5.97 -3.45
C LEU A 97 -0.40 -4.61 -4.15
N HIS A 98 -0.29 -4.62 -5.47
CA HIS A 98 -0.46 -3.48 -6.36
C HIS A 98 -1.47 -3.77 -7.44
N GLY A 99 -2.15 -2.72 -7.92
CA GLY A 99 -3.06 -2.79 -9.05
C GLY A 99 -3.01 -1.53 -9.90
N LEU A 100 -3.52 -1.64 -11.13
CA LEU A 100 -3.69 -0.51 -12.03
C LEU A 100 -5.00 0.22 -11.68
N ILE A 101 -4.88 1.40 -11.08
CA ILE A 101 -5.98 2.29 -10.74
C ILE A 101 -5.83 3.55 -11.60
N ASN A 102 -6.82 3.85 -12.43
CA ASN A 102 -6.79 4.95 -13.39
C ASN A 102 -5.49 5.01 -14.23
N GLY A 103 -4.98 3.82 -14.65
CA GLY A 103 -3.77 3.69 -15.45
C GLY A 103 -2.46 3.89 -14.68
N ARG A 104 -2.50 4.04 -13.37
CA ARG A 104 -1.33 4.16 -12.50
C ARG A 104 -1.21 2.95 -11.59
N SER A 105 0.00 2.46 -11.37
CA SER A 105 0.25 1.41 -10.38
C SER A 105 0.12 1.99 -8.98
N GLN A 106 -0.82 1.48 -8.18
CA GLN A 106 -1.07 1.92 -6.81
C GLN A 106 -1.06 0.73 -5.85
N SER A 107 -0.58 0.97 -4.63
CA SER A 107 -0.54 -0.05 -3.57
C SER A 107 -1.92 -0.20 -2.93
N TYR A 108 -2.43 -1.41 -2.84
CA TYR A 108 -3.76 -1.67 -2.26
C TYR A 108 -3.86 -1.25 -0.80
N HIS A 109 -2.85 -1.56 0.04
CA HIS A 109 -2.85 -1.14 1.44
C HIS A 109 -2.99 0.39 1.60
N ARG A 110 -2.43 1.19 0.65
CA ARG A 110 -2.55 2.64 0.69
C ARG A 110 -3.97 3.10 0.36
N ILE A 111 -4.58 2.54 -0.67
CA ILE A 111 -5.96 2.83 -1.05
C ILE A 111 -6.91 2.52 0.12
N ILE A 112 -6.76 1.34 0.74
CA ILE A 112 -7.58 0.94 1.88
C ILE A 112 -7.37 1.88 3.08
N ALA A 113 -6.11 2.23 3.40
CA ALA A 113 -5.82 3.13 4.50
C ALA A 113 -6.38 4.54 4.26
N GLU A 114 -6.27 5.07 3.04
CA GLU A 114 -6.84 6.38 2.66
C GLU A 114 -8.36 6.41 2.77
N CYS A 115 -9.04 5.30 2.45
CA CYS A 115 -10.50 5.20 2.54
C CYS A 115 -11.00 5.02 3.99
N PHE A 116 -10.36 4.16 4.78
CA PHE A 116 -10.96 3.64 6.02
C PHE A 116 -10.24 4.06 7.30
N ILE A 117 -9.01 4.57 7.23
CA ILE A 117 -8.20 4.82 8.44
C ILE A 117 -7.89 6.31 8.57
N PRO A 118 -8.43 6.99 9.60
CA PRO A 118 -8.12 8.39 9.86
C PRO A 118 -6.61 8.61 10.06
N ASN A 119 -6.06 9.68 9.46
CA ASN A 119 -4.65 10.05 9.58
C ASN A 119 -4.48 11.48 10.15
N PRO A 120 -4.86 11.73 11.42
CA PRO A 120 -4.86 13.08 12.00
C PRO A 120 -3.44 13.65 12.14
N TYR A 121 -2.41 12.80 12.17
CA TYR A 121 -1.00 13.19 12.31
C TYR A 121 -0.25 13.25 10.99
N ASN A 122 -0.94 13.08 9.87
CA ASN A 122 -0.38 13.08 8.52
C ASN A 122 0.87 12.18 8.39
N LYS A 123 0.81 10.97 8.96
CA LYS A 123 1.87 9.98 8.85
C LYS A 123 1.95 9.47 7.42
N HIS A 124 3.17 9.19 6.96
CA HIS A 124 3.41 8.87 5.54
C HIS A 124 3.35 7.38 5.24
N ASP A 125 3.81 6.54 6.16
CA ASP A 125 3.94 5.10 5.95
C ASP A 125 2.72 4.36 6.51
N ILE A 126 2.51 3.14 6.02
CA ILE A 126 1.46 2.24 6.51
C ILE A 126 2.13 0.98 7.01
N ASN A 127 1.75 0.56 8.20
CA ASN A 127 2.18 -0.67 8.83
C ASN A 127 1.10 -1.75 8.69
N HIS A 128 1.52 -3.00 8.42
CA HIS A 128 0.67 -4.17 8.55
C HIS A 128 0.86 -4.73 9.97
N ILE A 129 -0.18 -4.64 10.80
CA ILE A 129 -0.11 -4.97 12.24
C ILE A 129 0.35 -6.42 12.46
N ASN A 130 -0.13 -7.36 11.63
CA ASN A 130 0.28 -8.76 11.68
C ASN A 130 1.56 -9.09 10.89
N GLY A 131 2.18 -8.12 10.23
CA GLY A 131 3.36 -8.27 9.39
C GLY A 131 3.14 -8.94 8.03
N ILE A 132 1.90 -9.29 7.67
CA ILE A 132 1.56 -9.93 6.40
C ILE A 132 1.24 -8.86 5.36
N LYS A 133 2.15 -8.60 4.44
CA LYS A 133 2.08 -7.52 3.44
C LYS A 133 0.94 -7.67 2.43
N THR A 134 0.34 -8.84 2.34
CA THR A 134 -0.79 -9.13 1.46
C THR A 134 -2.14 -9.06 2.17
N ASP A 135 -2.18 -8.91 3.49
CA ASP A 135 -3.40 -8.77 4.26
C ASP A 135 -3.77 -7.30 4.43
N ASN A 136 -4.49 -6.78 3.44
CA ASN A 136 -4.86 -5.37 3.34
C ASN A 136 -6.21 -5.02 3.99
N ARG A 137 -6.74 -5.88 4.88
CA ARG A 137 -7.93 -5.52 5.64
C ARG A 137 -7.68 -4.27 6.47
N ALA A 138 -8.62 -3.34 6.50
CA ALA A 138 -8.47 -2.06 7.21
C ALA A 138 -8.11 -2.26 8.69
N GLU A 139 -8.67 -3.28 9.35
CA GLU A 139 -8.37 -3.64 10.75
C GLU A 139 -6.92 -4.06 10.99
N ASN A 140 -6.21 -4.48 9.92
CA ASN A 140 -4.80 -4.90 9.95
C ASN A 140 -3.83 -3.81 9.53
N LEU A 141 -4.31 -2.63 9.18
CA LEU A 141 -3.50 -1.52 8.71
C LEU A 141 -3.51 -0.36 9.72
N GLU A 142 -2.39 0.34 9.83
CA GLU A 142 -2.30 1.57 10.60
C GLU A 142 -1.35 2.56 9.95
N TRP A 143 -1.63 3.85 10.06
CA TRP A 143 -0.70 4.89 9.67
C TRP A 143 0.48 4.95 10.63
N SER A 144 1.68 4.99 10.12
CA SER A 144 2.90 4.95 10.90
C SER A 144 3.96 5.88 10.33
N THR A 145 4.94 6.19 11.15
CA THR A 145 6.23 6.73 10.68
C THR A 145 7.18 5.59 10.38
N ARG A 146 8.22 5.87 9.60
CA ARG A 146 9.28 4.88 9.33
C ARG A 146 9.91 4.31 10.61
N SER A 147 10.11 5.17 11.62
CA SER A 147 10.66 4.73 12.91
C SER A 147 9.73 3.79 13.66
N GLU A 148 8.43 4.08 13.68
CA GLU A 148 7.42 3.21 14.30
C GLU A 148 7.38 1.85 13.61
N ASN A 149 7.42 1.81 12.26
CA ASN A 149 7.46 0.57 11.48
C ASN A 149 8.69 -0.28 11.84
N VAL A 150 9.88 0.32 11.91
CA VAL A 150 11.10 -0.40 12.27
C VAL A 150 11.02 -0.94 13.70
N ILE A 151 10.53 -0.14 14.65
CA ILE A 151 10.34 -0.58 16.04
C ILE A 151 9.33 -1.74 16.11
N HIS A 152 8.24 -1.65 15.35
CA HIS A 152 7.25 -2.72 15.27
C HIS A 152 7.87 -4.02 14.73
N ALA A 153 8.61 -3.94 13.61
CA ALA A 153 9.27 -5.10 13.01
C ALA A 153 10.24 -5.80 13.98
N TYR A 154 10.98 -5.03 14.79
CA TYR A 154 11.86 -5.61 15.83
C TYR A 154 11.10 -6.21 17.01
N LYS A 155 10.03 -5.56 17.49
CA LYS A 155 9.20 -6.06 18.60
C LYS A 155 8.46 -7.34 18.24
N THR A 156 8.00 -7.46 17.02
CA THR A 156 7.27 -8.63 16.51
C THR A 156 8.17 -9.73 15.97
N GLY A 157 9.50 -9.49 15.89
CA GLY A 157 10.46 -10.45 15.38
C GLY A 157 10.43 -10.64 13.85
N LEU A 158 9.73 -9.77 13.12
CA LEU A 158 9.72 -9.72 11.65
C LEU A 158 11.09 -9.37 11.09
N GLU A 159 11.83 -8.53 11.80
CA GLU A 159 13.23 -8.23 11.53
C GLU A 159 14.07 -8.41 12.77
N ARG A 160 15.33 -8.78 12.57
CA ARG A 160 16.32 -8.82 13.64
C ARG A 160 17.36 -7.75 13.37
N PRO A 161 17.73 -6.93 14.37
CA PRO A 161 18.83 -5.99 14.20
C PRO A 161 20.09 -6.74 13.78
N VAL A 162 20.71 -6.29 12.69
CA VAL A 162 22.06 -6.77 12.34
C VAL A 162 23.05 -6.08 13.27
N ILE A 163 23.55 -6.83 14.25
CA ILE A 163 24.45 -6.34 15.29
C ILE A 163 25.81 -7.04 15.24
N GLY A 164 26.80 -6.39 15.80
CA GLY A 164 28.15 -6.96 15.94
C GLY A 164 28.80 -7.25 14.60
N VAL A 165 29.46 -8.39 14.50
CA VAL A 165 30.21 -8.85 13.32
C VAL A 165 29.35 -9.02 12.08
N ASN A 166 28.05 -9.25 12.24
CA ASN A 166 27.13 -9.45 11.14
C ASN A 166 26.74 -8.13 10.43
N HIS A 167 27.09 -6.97 10.99
CA HIS A 167 26.85 -5.69 10.31
C HIS A 167 27.89 -5.50 9.21
N HIS A 168 27.43 -5.30 7.95
CA HIS A 168 28.29 -5.23 6.75
C HIS A 168 29.43 -4.21 6.81
N SER A 169 29.31 -3.16 7.62
CA SER A 169 30.34 -2.14 7.83
C SER A 169 31.11 -2.30 9.16
N SER A 170 30.95 -3.43 9.86
CA SER A 170 31.65 -3.67 11.10
C SER A 170 33.15 -3.84 10.86
N LYS A 171 33.96 -3.07 11.55
CA LYS A 171 35.43 -3.16 11.56
C LYS A 171 35.94 -3.81 12.84
N LEU A 172 35.04 -4.10 13.78
CA LEU A 172 35.34 -4.74 15.04
C LEU A 172 34.63 -6.08 15.11
N ASP A 173 35.15 -6.99 15.88
CA ASP A 173 34.52 -8.25 16.29
C ASP A 173 34.42 -8.33 17.82
N ASP A 174 33.86 -9.40 18.33
CA ASP A 174 33.65 -9.60 19.77
C ASP A 174 34.98 -9.66 20.56
N GLU A 175 36.01 -10.21 19.95
CA GLU A 175 37.34 -10.32 20.58
C GLU A 175 38.03 -8.95 20.69
N LEU A 176 38.01 -8.18 19.62
CA LEU A 176 38.49 -6.80 19.60
C LEU A 176 37.75 -5.92 20.58
N VAL A 177 36.45 -6.09 20.73
CA VAL A 177 35.66 -5.33 21.70
C VAL A 177 36.01 -5.70 23.13
N ARG A 178 36.24 -6.98 23.44
CA ARG A 178 36.77 -7.40 24.78
C ARG A 178 38.15 -6.78 25.03
N TYR A 179 39.06 -6.84 24.04
CA TYR A 179 40.34 -6.19 24.10
C TYR A 179 40.27 -4.68 24.37
N ILE A 180 39.40 -3.97 23.61
CA ILE A 180 39.18 -2.53 23.82
C ILE A 180 38.73 -2.23 25.25
N ARG A 181 37.86 -3.04 25.83
CA ARG A 181 37.31 -2.84 27.17
C ARG A 181 38.32 -3.12 28.29
N GLN A 182 39.20 -4.06 28.06
CA GLN A 182 40.27 -4.44 29.04
C GLN A 182 41.50 -3.56 28.92
N SER A 183 41.68 -2.89 27.79
CA SER A 183 42.89 -2.11 27.52
C SER A 183 42.90 -0.78 28.27
N ASN A 184 44.06 -0.45 28.84
CA ASN A 184 44.34 0.85 29.46
C ASN A 184 44.81 1.93 28.46
N LYS A 185 44.96 1.58 27.18
CA LYS A 185 45.32 2.53 26.11
C LYS A 185 44.21 3.57 25.91
N SER A 186 44.61 4.78 25.48
CA SER A 186 43.66 5.82 25.13
C SER A 186 42.79 5.41 23.92
N ASN A 187 41.59 6.00 23.79
CA ASN A 187 40.73 5.76 22.63
C ASN A 187 41.44 6.09 21.31
N TYR A 188 42.26 7.14 21.29
CA TYR A 188 43.02 7.53 20.13
C TYR A 188 44.11 6.52 19.79
N GLY A 189 44.83 6.00 20.82
CA GLY A 189 45.84 4.98 20.64
C GLY A 189 45.30 3.68 20.06
N LEU A 190 44.17 3.18 20.59
CA LEU A 190 43.47 2.00 20.06
C LEU A 190 42.90 2.24 18.67
N ALA A 191 42.37 3.41 18.42
CA ALA A 191 41.82 3.75 17.12
C ALA A 191 42.86 3.70 16.01
N LYS A 192 44.08 4.22 16.29
CA LYS A 192 45.20 4.15 15.37
C LYS A 192 45.70 2.71 15.17
N GLU A 193 45.72 1.90 16.22
CA GLU A 193 46.14 0.49 16.18
C GLU A 193 45.18 -0.37 15.36
N LEU A 194 43.87 -0.16 15.55
CA LEU A 194 42.82 -0.98 14.94
C LEU A 194 42.29 -0.41 13.63
N GLY A 195 42.80 0.74 13.17
CA GLY A 195 42.34 1.35 11.91
C GLY A 195 40.89 1.83 11.91
N VAL A 196 40.37 2.27 13.04
CA VAL A 196 39.00 2.74 13.23
C VAL A 196 38.95 4.17 13.76
N ASP A 197 37.77 4.79 13.75
CA ASP A 197 37.58 6.11 14.33
C ASP A 197 37.62 6.06 15.88
N PRO A 198 38.23 7.06 16.57
CA PRO A 198 38.24 7.13 18.03
C PRO A 198 36.85 7.09 18.69
N SER A 199 35.83 7.59 18.00
CA SER A 199 34.42 7.50 18.47
C SER A 199 33.92 6.06 18.52
N THR A 200 34.35 5.23 17.57
CA THR A 200 34.02 3.79 17.53
C THR A 200 34.58 3.07 18.77
N ILE A 201 35.82 3.36 19.14
CA ILE A 201 36.44 2.81 20.33
C ILE A 201 35.71 3.27 21.60
N ARG A 202 35.44 4.57 21.72
CA ARG A 202 34.71 5.15 22.85
C ARG A 202 33.35 4.50 23.02
N ASP A 203 32.60 4.37 21.94
CA ASP A 203 31.23 3.85 21.98
C ASP A 203 31.18 2.34 22.28
N ALA A 204 32.19 1.56 21.81
CA ALA A 204 32.38 0.16 22.16
C ALA A 204 32.76 -0.01 23.64
N ARG A 205 33.71 0.81 24.14
CA ARG A 205 34.18 0.80 25.54
C ARG A 205 33.04 1.17 26.50
N ASN A 206 32.22 2.17 26.16
CA ASN A 206 31.12 2.64 26.99
C ASN A 206 29.87 1.79 26.83
N LYS A 207 29.93 0.65 26.14
CA LYS A 207 28.76 -0.24 25.87
C LYS A 207 27.59 0.46 25.17
N LYS A 208 27.85 1.57 24.51
CA LYS A 208 26.84 2.24 23.67
C LYS A 208 26.54 1.41 22.42
N THR A 209 27.58 0.86 21.82
CA THR A 209 27.56 -0.19 20.80
C THR A 209 28.05 -1.51 21.39
N TRP A 210 27.86 -2.63 20.67
CA TRP A 210 28.31 -3.95 21.08
C TRP A 210 27.83 -4.40 22.46
N ARG A 211 26.57 -4.08 22.79
CA ARG A 211 25.97 -4.34 24.12
C ARG A 211 25.90 -5.82 24.48
N HIS A 212 25.91 -6.69 23.48
CA HIS A 212 25.84 -8.16 23.61
C HIS A 212 27.20 -8.76 24.06
N VAL A 213 28.30 -8.07 23.85
CA VAL A 213 29.65 -8.51 24.34
C VAL A 213 29.76 -8.14 25.81
N ILE A 214 30.04 -9.13 26.64
CA ILE A 214 30.25 -8.98 28.10
C ILE A 214 31.73 -8.81 28.40
#